data_e20a13e9aaf3833d53e647b31267997e
#
_entry.id   e20a13e9aaf3833d53e647b31267997e
#
_cell.length_a   1.000
_cell.length_b   1.000
_cell.length_c   1.000
_cell.angle_alpha   90.00
_cell.angle_beta   90.00
_cell.angle_gamma   90.00
#
_symmetry.space_group_name_H-M   'P 1'
#
loop_
_entity.id
_entity.type
_entity.pdbx_description
1 polymer ?
#
loop_
_entity_poly.entity_id
_entity_poly.type
_entity_poly.pdbx_seq_one_letter_code
_entity_poly.pdbx_strand_id
1 'polypeptide(L)'
;DQLLEEIELLDGASAEFDMDLVSRGELSPMFFGSALTNFGVETFLQHFLQMTSTPLPRKSDMGEISPFSEDFSAFVFKIQANMNKAHRDRIAFMRICSGKFEAGMEVFHVQGNKKIKLSQPQQLMAQERKIIEEAYAGDIIGVFDPGIFSIGDTLTTAREKFAFEGIPTFAPEHFARVRQMDTMKRKQFVKGITQIAQEGAIQIFQEYKTGMEEIIVGVVGVLQFDVLKFRLEHEYNVDIRLEALPYEHIRWIENKDIDLDHLSGTSDMKKIRDLKGNPLLLFVNSWSVGMTLDRNEGLVLSEFGRN
;
A
#
# COMPACT_ATOMS: atom_id res chain seq x y z
N ASP A 1 -14.60 48.43 7.03
CA ASP A 1 -14.75 47.64 5.82
C ASP A 1 -14.45 46.17 6.16
N GLN A 2 -15.48 45.34 6.07
CA GLN A 2 -15.48 43.94 6.55
C GLN A 2 -14.27 43.13 6.05
N LEU A 3 -13.86 43.27 4.78
CA LEU A 3 -12.74 42.56 4.22
C LEU A 3 -11.40 42.87 4.92
N LEU A 4 -11.19 44.15 5.29
CA LEU A 4 -9.97 44.58 6.01
C LEU A 4 -9.96 44.01 7.44
N GLU A 5 -11.11 44.03 8.12
CA GLU A 5 -11.25 43.44 9.45
C GLU A 5 -11.00 41.92 9.44
N GLU A 6 -11.50 41.21 8.41
CA GLU A 6 -11.27 39.78 8.26
C GLU A 6 -9.79 39.46 7.94
N ILE A 7 -9.11 40.32 7.15
CA ILE A 7 -7.65 40.17 6.88
C ILE A 7 -6.85 40.39 8.17
N GLU A 8 -7.13 41.44 8.93
CA GLU A 8 -6.45 41.68 10.21
C GLU A 8 -6.68 40.54 11.23
N LEU A 9 -7.88 39.96 11.23
CA LEU A 9 -8.19 38.80 12.07
C LEU A 9 -7.38 37.55 11.63
N LEU A 10 -7.25 37.30 10.35
CA LEU A 10 -6.46 36.21 9.79
C LEU A 10 -4.97 36.39 10.09
N ASP A 11 -4.42 37.58 9.91
CA ASP A 11 -3.03 37.90 10.23
C ASP A 11 -2.70 37.69 11.72
N GLY A 12 -3.67 37.97 12.60
CA GLY A 12 -3.50 37.74 14.04
C GLY A 12 -3.70 36.27 14.49
N ALA A 13 -4.43 35.48 13.72
CA ALA A 13 -4.82 34.11 14.09
C ALA A 13 -4.04 33.01 13.34
N SER A 14 -3.42 33.32 12.19
CA SER A 14 -2.63 32.38 11.41
C SER A 14 -1.15 32.41 11.80
N ALA A 15 -0.45 31.30 11.54
CA ALA A 15 1.00 31.27 11.62
C ALA A 15 1.61 32.07 10.45
N GLU A 16 2.72 32.76 10.69
CA GLU A 16 3.50 33.41 9.65
C GLU A 16 4.02 32.37 8.67
N PHE A 17 4.01 32.69 7.38
CA PHE A 17 4.49 31.77 6.33
C PHE A 17 5.99 31.55 6.45
N ASP A 18 6.39 30.30 6.61
CA ASP A 18 7.78 29.85 6.71
C ASP A 18 8.01 28.67 5.77
N MET A 19 8.90 28.86 4.78
CA MET A 19 9.21 27.84 3.78
C MET A 19 9.87 26.59 4.37
N ASP A 20 10.71 26.74 5.41
CA ASP A 20 11.38 25.62 6.04
C ASP A 20 10.37 24.78 6.83
N LEU A 21 9.40 25.39 7.50
CA LEU A 21 8.32 24.68 8.17
C LEU A 21 7.41 23.96 7.15
N VAL A 22 7.12 24.60 6.01
CA VAL A 22 6.35 23.98 4.92
C VAL A 22 7.10 22.75 4.38
N SER A 23 8.42 22.87 4.12
CA SER A 23 9.22 21.78 3.58
C SER A 23 9.32 20.58 4.52
N ARG A 24 9.24 20.80 5.84
CA ARG A 24 9.22 19.75 6.87
C ARG A 24 7.82 19.20 7.17
N GLY A 25 6.78 19.77 6.57
CA GLY A 25 5.38 19.39 6.81
C GLY A 25 4.83 19.85 8.16
N GLU A 26 5.50 20.79 8.81
CA GLU A 26 5.09 21.40 10.09
C GLU A 26 4.15 22.59 9.91
N LEU A 27 4.09 23.14 8.71
CA LEU A 27 3.17 24.22 8.31
C LEU A 27 2.50 23.86 6.99
N SER A 28 1.18 24.06 6.91
CA SER A 28 0.39 23.85 5.69
C SER A 28 -0.01 25.19 5.08
N PRO A 29 0.49 25.54 3.89
CA PRO A 29 0.09 26.77 3.20
C PRO A 29 -1.35 26.66 2.70
N MET A 30 -2.12 27.73 2.84
CA MET A 30 -3.51 27.81 2.40
C MET A 30 -3.64 28.81 1.26
N PHE A 31 -4.37 28.45 0.21
CA PHE A 31 -4.67 29.31 -0.94
C PHE A 31 -6.17 29.35 -1.19
N PHE A 32 -6.68 30.55 -1.47
CA PHE A 32 -8.05 30.73 -1.89
C PHE A 32 -8.13 30.80 -3.40
N GLY A 33 -9.01 30.00 -3.99
CA GLY A 33 -9.14 29.96 -5.44
C GLY A 33 -10.46 29.35 -5.90
N SER A 34 -10.76 29.54 -7.17
CA SER A 34 -11.92 28.95 -7.83
C SER A 34 -11.50 28.33 -9.17
N ALA A 35 -11.61 27.02 -9.29
CA ALA A 35 -11.34 26.31 -10.54
C ALA A 35 -12.35 26.71 -11.65
N LEU A 36 -13.59 27.10 -11.27
CA LEU A 36 -14.61 27.49 -12.22
C LEU A 36 -14.28 28.82 -12.95
N THR A 37 -13.74 29.77 -12.22
CA THR A 37 -13.41 31.10 -12.73
C THR A 37 -11.91 31.30 -12.97
N ASN A 38 -11.08 30.31 -12.66
CA ASN A 38 -9.60 30.39 -12.64
C ASN A 38 -9.05 31.46 -11.66
N PHE A 39 -9.88 31.96 -10.74
CA PHE A 39 -9.42 32.89 -9.72
C PHE A 39 -8.38 32.23 -8.79
N GLY A 40 -7.25 32.90 -8.58
CA GLY A 40 -6.18 32.43 -7.68
C GLY A 40 -5.37 31.24 -8.16
N VAL A 41 -5.71 30.60 -9.29
CA VAL A 41 -5.02 29.41 -9.80
C VAL A 41 -3.57 29.73 -10.23
N GLU A 42 -3.36 30.84 -10.92
CA GLU A 42 -2.00 31.26 -11.35
C GLU A 42 -1.13 31.54 -10.13
N THR A 43 -1.64 32.29 -9.15
CA THR A 43 -0.95 32.60 -7.90
C THR A 43 -0.59 31.32 -7.14
N PHE A 44 -1.51 30.38 -7.03
CA PHE A 44 -1.25 29.08 -6.42
C PHE A 44 -0.12 28.34 -7.15
N LEU A 45 -0.17 28.23 -8.49
CA LEU A 45 0.85 27.52 -9.27
C LEU A 45 2.24 28.17 -9.14
N GLN A 46 2.33 29.49 -9.12
CA GLN A 46 3.60 30.19 -8.92
C GLN A 46 4.23 29.87 -7.57
N HIS A 47 3.45 29.89 -6.51
CA HIS A 47 3.93 29.52 -5.16
C HIS A 47 4.21 28.03 -5.04
N PHE A 48 3.35 27.17 -5.65
CA PHE A 48 3.57 25.74 -5.68
C PHE A 48 4.93 25.37 -6.28
N LEU A 49 5.32 25.98 -7.40
CA LEU A 49 6.63 25.76 -8.02
C LEU A 49 7.80 26.16 -7.10
N GLN A 50 7.61 27.17 -6.25
CA GLN A 50 8.62 27.58 -5.28
C GLN A 50 8.68 26.66 -4.05
N MET A 51 7.53 26.10 -3.64
CA MET A 51 7.44 25.23 -2.48
C MET A 51 7.80 23.76 -2.78
N THR A 52 7.78 23.33 -4.05
CA THR A 52 8.16 21.97 -4.40
C THR A 52 9.68 21.78 -4.32
N SER A 53 10.08 20.75 -3.59
CA SER A 53 11.48 20.32 -3.51
C SER A 53 11.84 19.32 -4.61
N THR A 54 13.13 19.13 -4.85
CA THR A 54 13.64 17.97 -5.58
C THR A 54 13.28 16.68 -4.83
N PRO A 55 13.32 15.51 -5.51
CA PRO A 55 13.13 14.24 -4.82
C PRO A 55 14.06 14.11 -3.61
N LEU A 56 13.49 13.73 -2.47
CA LEU A 56 14.25 13.56 -1.23
C LEU A 56 14.90 12.16 -1.18
N PRO A 57 16.01 12.00 -0.42
CA PRO A 57 16.59 10.70 -0.13
C PRO A 57 15.56 9.76 0.47
N ARG A 58 15.65 8.46 0.15
CA ARG A 58 14.76 7.44 0.69
C ARG A 58 15.52 6.49 1.60
N LYS A 59 14.92 6.17 2.74
CA LYS A 59 15.47 5.25 3.71
C LYS A 59 15.47 3.80 3.21
N SER A 60 16.55 3.10 3.49
CA SER A 60 16.74 1.67 3.25
C SER A 60 17.35 1.00 4.46
N ASP A 61 17.46 -0.33 4.44
CA ASP A 61 18.15 -1.14 5.45
C ASP A 61 19.66 -0.86 5.56
N MET A 62 20.23 -0.17 4.55
CA MET A 62 21.63 0.25 4.51
C MET A 62 21.83 1.78 4.68
N GLY A 63 20.78 2.50 5.10
CA GLY A 63 20.80 3.95 5.25
C GLY A 63 20.02 4.68 4.15
N GLU A 64 20.28 5.97 4.01
CA GLU A 64 19.56 6.80 3.03
C GLU A 64 20.18 6.71 1.64
N ILE A 65 19.35 6.47 0.64
CA ILE A 65 19.74 6.45 -0.77
C ILE A 65 19.42 7.82 -1.40
N SER A 66 20.47 8.50 -1.84
CA SER A 66 20.35 9.81 -2.49
C SER A 66 19.73 9.69 -3.88
N PRO A 67 18.82 10.59 -4.29
CA PRO A 67 18.28 10.63 -5.65
C PRO A 67 19.36 10.93 -6.72
N PHE A 68 20.48 11.48 -6.32
CA PHE A 68 21.62 11.80 -7.19
C PHE A 68 22.64 10.64 -7.31
N SER A 69 22.39 9.49 -6.70
CA SER A 69 23.22 8.30 -6.90
C SER A 69 23.14 7.84 -8.35
N GLU A 70 24.27 7.38 -8.91
CA GLU A 70 24.36 6.93 -10.32
C GLU A 70 23.63 5.61 -10.54
N ASP A 71 23.63 4.73 -9.53
CA ASP A 71 22.93 3.45 -9.59
C ASP A 71 21.42 3.67 -9.63
N PHE A 72 20.77 2.98 -10.58
CA PHE A 72 19.31 2.95 -10.62
C PHE A 72 18.75 2.23 -9.39
N SER A 73 17.77 2.87 -8.77
CA SER A 73 16.91 2.21 -7.79
C SER A 73 15.47 2.69 -7.89
N ALA A 74 14.54 1.78 -7.64
CA ALA A 74 13.11 2.05 -7.64
C ALA A 74 12.40 1.16 -6.63
N PHE A 75 11.21 1.58 -6.20
CA PHE A 75 10.35 0.71 -5.40
C PHE A 75 8.93 0.65 -5.98
N VAL A 76 8.32 -0.52 -5.86
CA VAL A 76 6.95 -0.77 -6.29
C VAL A 76 5.99 -0.25 -5.22
N PHE A 77 5.15 0.72 -5.57
CA PHE A 77 4.17 1.28 -4.63
C PHE A 77 2.72 0.92 -4.96
N LYS A 78 2.46 0.45 -6.17
CA LYS A 78 1.13 0.06 -6.61
C LYS A 78 1.21 -1.05 -7.63
N ILE A 79 0.26 -1.98 -7.55
CA ILE A 79 0.02 -2.99 -8.58
C ILE A 79 -1.41 -2.83 -9.04
N GLN A 80 -1.63 -2.91 -10.33
CA GLN A 80 -2.95 -2.85 -10.94
C GLN A 80 -3.08 -3.93 -11.99
N ALA A 81 -4.13 -4.75 -11.87
CA ALA A 81 -4.43 -5.81 -12.80
C ALA A 81 -5.74 -5.53 -13.56
N ASN A 82 -5.94 -6.21 -14.68
CA ASN A 82 -7.17 -6.18 -15.47
C ASN A 82 -7.61 -4.78 -15.92
N MET A 83 -6.68 -3.86 -16.15
CA MET A 83 -6.99 -2.54 -16.70
C MET A 83 -7.68 -2.63 -18.08
N ASN A 84 -7.32 -3.65 -18.85
CA ASN A 84 -8.00 -3.98 -20.10
C ASN A 84 -8.65 -5.35 -19.98
N LYS A 85 -9.99 -5.41 -20.08
CA LYS A 85 -10.75 -6.68 -20.01
C LYS A 85 -10.37 -7.69 -21.09
N ALA A 86 -9.87 -7.22 -22.25
CA ALA A 86 -9.44 -8.05 -23.37
C ALA A 86 -8.05 -8.68 -23.16
N HIS A 87 -7.21 -7.99 -22.42
CA HIS A 87 -5.83 -8.44 -22.13
C HIS A 87 -5.68 -8.43 -20.61
N ARG A 88 -5.61 -9.58 -19.98
CA ARG A 88 -5.39 -9.75 -18.53
C ARG A 88 -3.99 -9.26 -18.15
N ASP A 89 -3.73 -7.97 -18.38
CA ASP A 89 -2.47 -7.32 -18.10
C ASP A 89 -2.40 -6.93 -16.62
N ARG A 90 -1.21 -7.06 -16.08
CA ARG A 90 -0.86 -6.61 -14.75
C ARG A 90 0.32 -5.66 -14.87
N ILE A 91 0.21 -4.49 -14.25
CA ILE A 91 1.21 -3.43 -14.26
C ILE A 91 1.67 -3.17 -12.85
N ALA A 92 2.98 -3.18 -12.65
CA ALA A 92 3.61 -2.70 -11.43
C ALA A 92 4.04 -1.24 -11.63
N PHE A 93 3.51 -0.35 -10.81
CA PHE A 93 3.90 1.05 -10.76
C PHE A 93 5.03 1.21 -9.76
N MET A 94 6.12 1.81 -10.22
CA MET A 94 7.28 2.06 -9.39
C MET A 94 7.73 3.50 -9.47
N ARG A 95 8.18 4.02 -8.33
CA ARG A 95 8.84 5.30 -8.25
C ARG A 95 10.34 5.09 -8.35
N ILE A 96 10.98 5.83 -9.23
CA ILE A 96 12.44 5.85 -9.34
C ILE A 96 12.98 6.70 -8.19
N CYS A 97 13.89 6.12 -7.41
CA CYS A 97 14.47 6.76 -6.24
C CYS A 97 15.87 7.31 -6.52
N SER A 98 16.63 6.69 -7.42
CA SER A 98 17.95 7.14 -7.84
C SER A 98 18.30 6.67 -9.25
N GLY A 99 19.30 7.30 -9.85
CA GLY A 99 19.85 6.96 -11.15
C GLY A 99 18.90 7.20 -12.31
N LYS A 100 19.17 6.54 -13.42
CA LYS A 100 18.43 6.65 -14.68
C LYS A 100 17.83 5.29 -15.04
N PHE A 101 16.56 5.29 -15.39
CA PHE A 101 15.89 4.16 -16.02
C PHE A 101 16.09 4.21 -17.53
N GLU A 102 16.40 3.08 -18.15
CA GLU A 102 16.41 2.87 -19.60
C GLU A 102 15.56 1.66 -19.99
N ALA A 103 14.80 1.81 -21.07
CA ALA A 103 13.91 0.76 -21.53
C ALA A 103 14.68 -0.54 -21.80
N GLY A 104 14.20 -1.64 -21.20
CA GLY A 104 14.82 -2.95 -21.36
C GLY A 104 16.07 -3.21 -20.52
N MET A 105 16.39 -2.31 -19.58
CA MET A 105 17.50 -2.53 -18.63
C MET A 105 17.28 -3.76 -17.75
N GLU A 106 18.39 -4.38 -17.34
CA GLU A 106 18.39 -5.47 -16.37
C GLU A 106 18.62 -4.90 -14.96
N VAL A 107 17.78 -5.29 -14.04
CA VAL A 107 17.85 -4.87 -12.64
C VAL A 107 17.79 -6.07 -11.71
N PHE A 108 18.24 -5.91 -10.49
CA PHE A 108 18.10 -6.92 -9.45
C PHE A 108 16.81 -6.66 -8.64
N HIS A 109 15.93 -7.63 -8.60
CA HIS A 109 14.74 -7.66 -7.74
C HIS A 109 15.14 -8.20 -6.37
N VAL A 110 15.20 -7.33 -5.36
CA VAL A 110 15.81 -7.65 -4.08
C VAL A 110 15.05 -8.73 -3.33
N GLN A 111 13.74 -8.54 -3.13
CA GLN A 111 12.89 -9.49 -2.42
C GLN A 111 12.76 -10.84 -3.16
N GLY A 112 12.77 -10.81 -4.48
CA GLY A 112 12.76 -12.01 -5.31
C GLY A 112 14.12 -12.66 -5.50
N ASN A 113 15.21 -12.05 -5.02
CA ASN A 113 16.60 -12.50 -5.11
C ASN A 113 17.00 -12.96 -6.54
N LYS A 114 16.63 -12.19 -7.56
CA LYS A 114 16.88 -12.52 -8.95
C LYS A 114 17.05 -11.28 -9.84
N LYS A 115 17.78 -11.47 -10.94
CA LYS A 115 17.83 -10.47 -12.00
C LYS A 115 16.60 -10.58 -12.89
N ILE A 116 16.07 -9.43 -13.28
CA ILE A 116 14.92 -9.31 -14.16
C ILE A 116 15.16 -8.21 -15.19
N LYS A 117 14.54 -8.35 -16.35
CA LYS A 117 14.52 -7.33 -17.37
C LYS A 117 13.23 -6.52 -17.28
N LEU A 118 13.32 -5.20 -17.16
CA LEU A 118 12.16 -4.32 -17.16
C LEU A 118 11.68 -4.12 -18.60
N SER A 119 10.53 -4.72 -18.92
CA SER A 119 9.96 -4.70 -20.27
C SER A 119 8.72 -3.81 -20.34
N GLN A 120 8.50 -3.24 -21.53
CA GLN A 120 7.34 -2.42 -21.85
C GLN A 120 7.06 -1.30 -20.83
N PRO A 121 8.05 -0.43 -20.57
CA PRO A 121 7.84 0.68 -19.65
C PRO A 121 6.81 1.64 -20.23
N GLN A 122 5.83 2.00 -19.41
CA GLN A 122 4.72 2.88 -19.80
C GLN A 122 4.61 4.01 -18.79
N GLN A 123 4.41 5.21 -19.29
CA GLN A 123 3.92 6.32 -18.49
C GLN A 123 2.44 6.46 -18.73
N LEU A 124 1.67 6.53 -17.66
CA LEU A 124 0.22 6.73 -17.74
C LEU A 124 -0.07 8.22 -17.56
N MET A 125 -0.66 8.82 -18.59
CA MET A 125 -1.28 10.13 -18.50
C MET A 125 -2.78 9.95 -18.71
N ALA A 126 -3.55 9.92 -17.63
CA ALA A 126 -4.98 9.60 -17.62
C ALA A 126 -5.25 8.22 -18.27
N GLN A 127 -5.93 8.19 -19.44
CA GLN A 127 -6.22 6.95 -20.16
C GLN A 127 -5.17 6.60 -21.24
N GLU A 128 -4.25 7.51 -21.52
CA GLU A 128 -3.23 7.29 -22.53
C GLU A 128 -2.00 6.59 -21.95
N ARG A 129 -1.53 5.57 -22.67
CA ARG A 129 -0.29 4.84 -22.37
C ARG A 129 0.77 5.29 -23.36
N LYS A 130 1.81 5.94 -22.85
CA LYS A 130 2.98 6.30 -23.66
C LYS A 130 4.13 5.41 -23.28
N ILE A 131 4.73 4.74 -24.26
CA ILE A 131 5.98 4.03 -24.06
C ILE A 131 7.08 5.07 -23.83
N ILE A 132 7.89 4.88 -22.80
CA ILE A 132 9.00 5.73 -22.46
C ILE A 132 10.31 4.98 -22.64
N GLU A 133 11.33 5.69 -23.11
CA GLU A 133 12.66 5.11 -23.29
C GLU A 133 13.54 5.34 -22.06
N GLU A 134 13.37 6.46 -21.39
CA GLU A 134 14.15 6.85 -20.21
C GLU A 134 13.31 7.60 -19.17
N ALA A 135 13.71 7.51 -17.91
CA ALA A 135 13.13 8.22 -16.78
C ALA A 135 14.16 8.39 -15.65
N TYR A 136 13.91 9.33 -14.76
CA TYR A 136 14.87 9.76 -13.74
C TYR A 136 14.30 9.69 -12.32
N ALA A 137 15.15 9.88 -11.32
CA ALA A 137 14.74 9.93 -9.92
C ALA A 137 13.58 10.92 -9.71
N GLY A 138 12.51 10.46 -9.06
CA GLY A 138 11.26 11.19 -8.88
C GLY A 138 10.15 10.80 -9.86
N ASP A 139 10.49 10.25 -11.02
CA ASP A 139 9.50 9.80 -12.00
C ASP A 139 8.79 8.52 -11.55
N ILE A 140 7.58 8.37 -12.05
CA ILE A 140 6.77 7.15 -11.88
C ILE A 140 6.64 6.46 -13.22
N ILE A 141 7.01 5.19 -13.25
CA ILE A 141 6.86 4.32 -14.42
C ILE A 141 6.00 3.10 -14.09
N GLY A 142 5.24 2.64 -15.08
CA GLY A 142 4.56 1.34 -15.03
C GLY A 142 5.30 0.32 -15.87
N VAL A 143 5.57 -0.87 -15.36
CA VAL A 143 6.15 -1.97 -16.11
C VAL A 143 5.21 -3.16 -16.12
N PHE A 144 5.27 -3.94 -17.21
CA PHE A 144 4.51 -5.20 -17.25
C PHE A 144 4.96 -6.12 -16.11
N ASP A 145 4.01 -6.66 -15.37
CA ASP A 145 4.23 -7.57 -14.27
C ASP A 145 3.71 -8.96 -14.59
N PRO A 146 4.56 -9.97 -14.81
CA PRO A 146 4.12 -11.35 -14.98
C PRO A 146 3.62 -12.01 -13.68
N GLY A 147 3.40 -11.25 -12.63
CA GLY A 147 2.96 -11.74 -11.32
C GLY A 147 4.10 -11.97 -10.33
N ILE A 148 5.22 -11.29 -10.52
CA ILE A 148 6.43 -11.45 -9.69
C ILE A 148 6.63 -10.32 -8.68
N PHE A 149 5.98 -9.18 -8.87
CA PHE A 149 6.12 -8.02 -7.99
C PHE A 149 5.09 -8.01 -6.87
N SER A 150 5.51 -7.46 -5.76
CA SER A 150 4.67 -7.08 -4.61
C SER A 150 4.86 -5.60 -4.29
N ILE A 151 3.85 -4.99 -3.66
CA ILE A 151 3.97 -3.62 -3.14
C ILE A 151 5.07 -3.62 -2.07
N GLY A 152 5.99 -2.65 -2.16
CA GLY A 152 7.17 -2.55 -1.31
C GLY A 152 8.44 -3.15 -1.90
N ASP A 153 8.37 -3.88 -3.02
CA ASP A 153 9.54 -4.46 -3.66
C ASP A 153 10.53 -3.41 -4.13
N THR A 154 11.82 -3.70 -3.94
CA THR A 154 12.94 -2.86 -4.34
C THR A 154 13.63 -3.46 -5.56
N LEU A 155 13.95 -2.58 -6.51
CA LEU A 155 14.73 -2.90 -7.70
C LEU A 155 15.97 -2.01 -7.74
N THR A 156 17.12 -2.59 -8.07
CA THR A 156 18.36 -1.81 -8.14
C THR A 156 19.38 -2.40 -9.10
N THR A 157 20.25 -1.54 -9.64
CA THR A 157 21.48 -1.94 -10.36
C THR A 157 22.69 -1.91 -9.45
N ALA A 158 22.59 -1.34 -8.24
CA ALA A 158 23.70 -1.24 -7.31
C ALA A 158 24.36 -2.60 -7.03
N ARG A 159 25.67 -2.60 -6.82
CA ARG A 159 26.44 -3.81 -6.51
C ARG A 159 26.05 -4.35 -5.13
N GLU A 160 26.00 -3.50 -4.13
CA GLU A 160 25.46 -3.82 -2.81
C GLU A 160 23.95 -3.74 -2.85
N LYS A 161 23.29 -4.83 -2.43
CA LYS A 161 21.85 -4.94 -2.47
C LYS A 161 21.26 -4.39 -1.17
N PHE A 162 20.29 -3.52 -1.31
CA PHE A 162 19.56 -2.93 -0.19
C PHE A 162 18.05 -3.03 -0.47
N ALA A 163 17.25 -3.01 0.57
CA ALA A 163 15.80 -2.92 0.49
C ALA A 163 15.33 -1.57 1.04
N PHE A 164 14.46 -0.88 0.30
CA PHE A 164 13.79 0.29 0.84
C PHE A 164 12.84 -0.10 1.97
N GLU A 165 12.66 0.81 2.92
CA GLU A 165 11.61 0.66 3.92
C GLU A 165 10.26 0.49 3.21
N GLY A 166 9.49 -0.52 3.63
CA GLY A 166 8.19 -0.84 3.06
C GLY A 166 7.17 0.29 3.25
N ILE A 167 6.08 0.22 2.48
CA ILE A 167 4.96 1.12 2.66
C ILE A 167 4.14 0.61 3.84
N PRO A 168 3.85 1.45 4.85
CA PRO A 168 3.00 1.05 5.98
C PRO A 168 1.64 0.55 5.48
N THR A 169 1.24 -0.63 5.93
CA THR A 169 -0.09 -1.16 5.66
C THR A 169 -0.99 -0.85 6.84
N PHE A 170 -2.10 -0.15 6.59
CA PHE A 170 -3.07 0.14 7.63
C PHE A 170 -3.69 -1.16 8.15
N ALA A 171 -3.83 -1.26 9.47
CA ALA A 171 -4.56 -2.37 10.07
C ALA A 171 -6.03 -2.33 9.61
N PRO A 172 -6.62 -3.46 9.20
CA PRO A 172 -8.03 -3.52 8.91
C PRO A 172 -8.87 -3.25 10.17
N GLU A 173 -10.00 -2.57 9.98
CA GLU A 173 -10.97 -2.24 11.03
C GLU A 173 -12.26 -3.07 10.90
N HIS A 174 -12.49 -3.63 9.71
CA HIS A 174 -13.68 -4.44 9.43
C HIS A 174 -13.29 -5.79 8.85
N PHE A 175 -13.95 -6.84 9.31
CA PHE A 175 -13.64 -8.21 8.91
C PHE A 175 -14.88 -8.95 8.44
N ALA A 176 -14.73 -9.74 7.38
CA ALA A 176 -15.80 -10.63 6.91
C ALA A 176 -15.22 -11.97 6.48
N ARG A 177 -15.96 -13.04 6.73
CA ARG A 177 -15.72 -14.33 6.12
C ARG A 177 -16.26 -14.32 4.70
N VAL A 178 -15.47 -14.78 3.75
CA VAL A 178 -15.83 -14.84 2.34
C VAL A 178 -16.09 -16.27 1.93
N ARG A 179 -17.28 -16.52 1.40
CA ARG A 179 -17.65 -17.83 0.85
C ARG A 179 -18.02 -17.70 -0.62
N GLN A 180 -17.41 -18.54 -1.45
CA GLN A 180 -17.86 -18.68 -2.85
C GLN A 180 -19.19 -19.42 -2.91
N MET A 181 -20.08 -18.98 -3.81
CA MET A 181 -21.41 -19.60 -3.96
C MET A 181 -21.36 -20.86 -4.83
N ASP A 182 -20.43 -20.93 -5.78
CA ASP A 182 -20.24 -22.05 -6.69
C ASP A 182 -18.86 -22.70 -6.47
N THR A 183 -18.87 -23.93 -5.96
CA THR A 183 -17.64 -24.69 -5.69
C THR A 183 -16.84 -25.05 -6.96
N MET A 184 -17.47 -25.09 -8.12
CA MET A 184 -16.79 -25.36 -9.40
C MET A 184 -15.90 -24.20 -9.83
N LYS A 185 -16.17 -23.00 -9.34
CA LYS A 185 -15.37 -21.78 -9.61
C LYS A 185 -14.22 -21.54 -8.64
N ARG A 186 -13.81 -22.57 -7.88
CA ARG A 186 -12.77 -22.46 -6.84
C ARG A 186 -11.46 -21.84 -7.35
N LYS A 187 -11.00 -22.24 -8.52
CA LYS A 187 -9.75 -21.71 -9.11
C LYS A 187 -9.87 -20.22 -9.42
N GLN A 188 -10.99 -19.79 -10.00
CA GLN A 188 -11.28 -18.39 -10.31
C GLN A 188 -11.37 -17.56 -9.04
N PHE A 189 -12.05 -18.09 -8.01
CA PHE A 189 -12.19 -17.45 -6.71
C PHE A 189 -10.82 -17.19 -6.06
N VAL A 190 -10.01 -18.24 -5.89
CA VAL A 190 -8.69 -18.11 -5.26
C VAL A 190 -7.81 -17.15 -6.06
N LYS A 191 -7.80 -17.27 -7.38
CA LYS A 191 -7.04 -16.35 -8.24
C LYS A 191 -7.51 -14.91 -8.08
N GLY A 192 -8.82 -14.66 -8.14
CA GLY A 192 -9.40 -13.31 -8.08
C GLY A 192 -9.13 -12.64 -6.74
N ILE A 193 -9.45 -13.32 -5.64
CA ILE A 193 -9.29 -12.73 -4.31
C ILE A 193 -7.82 -12.48 -3.96
N THR A 194 -6.92 -13.39 -4.35
CA THR A 194 -5.47 -13.21 -4.16
C THR A 194 -4.95 -12.02 -4.98
N GLN A 195 -5.39 -11.88 -6.22
CA GLN A 195 -4.95 -10.78 -7.08
C GLN A 195 -5.44 -9.43 -6.57
N ILE A 196 -6.70 -9.33 -6.13
CA ILE A 196 -7.26 -8.11 -5.53
C ILE A 196 -6.51 -7.73 -4.23
N ALA A 197 -6.12 -8.73 -3.43
CA ALA A 197 -5.29 -8.49 -2.24
C ALA A 197 -3.88 -8.01 -2.58
N GLN A 198 -3.25 -8.56 -3.62
CA GLN A 198 -1.92 -8.13 -4.08
C GLN A 198 -1.92 -6.69 -4.62
N GLU A 199 -3.07 -6.19 -5.07
CA GLU A 199 -3.26 -4.79 -5.44
C GLU A 199 -3.41 -3.85 -4.23
N GLY A 200 -3.49 -4.40 -3.01
CA GLY A 200 -3.65 -3.64 -1.76
C GLY A 200 -5.09 -3.18 -1.48
N ALA A 201 -6.07 -3.62 -2.27
CA ALA A 201 -7.47 -3.22 -2.08
C ALA A 201 -8.12 -3.85 -0.84
N ILE A 202 -7.66 -5.04 -0.47
CA ILE A 202 -8.11 -5.81 0.69
C ILE A 202 -6.92 -6.54 1.32
N GLN A 203 -7.07 -6.99 2.54
CA GLN A 203 -6.15 -7.94 3.17
C GLN A 203 -6.84 -9.29 3.36
N ILE A 204 -6.10 -10.39 3.13
CA ILE A 204 -6.62 -11.75 3.24
C ILE A 204 -5.91 -12.47 4.35
N PHE A 205 -6.70 -13.17 5.15
CA PHE A 205 -6.24 -14.00 6.24
C PHE A 205 -6.85 -15.39 6.15
N GLN A 206 -6.11 -16.36 6.63
CA GLN A 206 -6.55 -17.74 6.76
C GLN A 206 -6.70 -18.06 8.24
N GLU A 207 -7.75 -18.77 8.59
CA GLU A 207 -7.88 -19.27 9.96
C GLU A 207 -6.79 -20.32 10.23
N TYR A 208 -6.20 -20.26 11.42
CA TYR A 208 -5.16 -21.20 11.83
C TYR A 208 -5.68 -22.64 11.77
N LYS A 209 -4.97 -23.53 11.06
CA LYS A 209 -5.29 -24.94 10.81
C LYS A 209 -6.38 -25.24 9.76
N THR A 210 -7.12 -24.26 9.23
CA THR A 210 -8.18 -24.53 8.23
C THR A 210 -7.76 -24.22 6.79
N GLY A 211 -6.64 -23.50 6.61
CA GLY A 211 -6.12 -23.17 5.28
C GLY A 211 -7.05 -22.26 4.46
N MET A 212 -6.96 -22.37 3.12
CA MET A 212 -7.71 -21.53 2.16
C MET A 212 -9.21 -21.92 2.03
N GLU A 213 -9.72 -22.83 2.85
CA GLU A 213 -11.13 -23.19 2.81
C GLU A 213 -12.01 -22.12 3.46
N GLU A 214 -11.49 -21.44 4.49
CA GLU A 214 -12.13 -20.33 5.15
C GLU A 214 -11.28 -19.07 5.07
N ILE A 215 -11.62 -18.19 4.14
CA ILE A 215 -10.93 -16.93 3.94
C ILE A 215 -11.62 -15.84 4.76
N ILE A 216 -10.82 -15.13 5.56
CA ILE A 216 -11.21 -13.89 6.21
C ILE A 216 -10.61 -12.73 5.42
N VAL A 217 -11.46 -11.77 5.09
CA VAL A 217 -11.03 -10.50 4.45
C VAL A 217 -11.11 -9.40 5.48
N GLY A 218 -10.03 -8.63 5.58
CA GLY A 218 -9.95 -7.41 6.36
C GLY A 218 -9.88 -6.18 5.45
N VAL A 219 -10.60 -5.13 5.80
CA VAL A 219 -10.66 -3.86 5.08
C VAL A 219 -10.63 -2.68 6.06
N VAL A 220 -10.14 -1.54 5.61
CA VAL A 220 -10.16 -0.29 6.40
C VAL A 220 -11.54 0.35 6.37
N GLY A 221 -12.25 0.28 5.25
CA GLY A 221 -13.59 0.84 5.10
C GLY A 221 -14.57 -0.16 4.49
N VAL A 222 -15.80 -0.17 4.98
CA VAL A 222 -16.84 -1.15 4.60
C VAL A 222 -17.15 -1.17 3.08
N LEU A 223 -17.00 -0.04 2.39
CA LEU A 223 -17.23 0.04 0.93
C LEU A 223 -16.25 -0.84 0.14
N GLN A 224 -15.10 -1.19 0.69
CA GLN A 224 -14.15 -2.10 0.05
C GLN A 224 -14.72 -3.53 -0.11
N PHE A 225 -15.69 -3.92 0.73
CA PHE A 225 -16.41 -5.19 0.55
C PHE A 225 -17.30 -5.17 -0.70
N ASP A 226 -17.94 -4.05 -0.99
CA ASP A 226 -18.76 -3.91 -2.21
C ASP A 226 -17.88 -3.94 -3.46
N VAL A 227 -16.73 -3.27 -3.40
CA VAL A 227 -15.72 -3.31 -4.47
C VAL A 227 -15.20 -4.73 -4.68
N LEU A 228 -14.89 -5.46 -3.62
CA LEU A 228 -14.47 -6.87 -3.70
C LEU A 228 -15.51 -7.72 -4.39
N LYS A 229 -16.78 -7.63 -3.96
CA LYS A 229 -17.90 -8.39 -4.54
C LYS A 229 -18.08 -8.06 -6.02
N PHE A 230 -18.13 -6.78 -6.35
CA PHE A 230 -18.27 -6.30 -7.73
C PHE A 230 -17.14 -6.82 -8.62
N ARG A 231 -15.89 -6.73 -8.18
CA ARG A 231 -14.73 -7.16 -8.96
C ARG A 231 -14.69 -8.67 -9.14
N LEU A 232 -14.98 -9.47 -8.11
CA LEU A 232 -15.03 -10.93 -8.24
C LEU A 232 -16.12 -11.37 -9.22
N GLU A 233 -17.29 -10.73 -9.19
CA GLU A 233 -18.39 -11.02 -10.11
C GLU A 233 -18.02 -10.63 -11.55
N HIS A 234 -17.57 -9.40 -11.79
CA HIS A 234 -17.41 -8.86 -13.14
C HIS A 234 -16.09 -9.19 -13.83
N GLU A 235 -15.01 -9.38 -13.05
CA GLU A 235 -13.68 -9.68 -13.61
C GLU A 235 -13.36 -11.18 -13.60
N TYR A 236 -13.89 -11.92 -12.63
CA TYR A 236 -13.57 -13.35 -12.42
C TYR A 236 -14.78 -14.27 -12.58
N ASN A 237 -15.97 -13.71 -12.80
CA ASN A 237 -17.24 -14.45 -12.90
C ASN A 237 -17.49 -15.36 -11.66
N VAL A 238 -17.28 -14.81 -10.46
CA VAL A 238 -17.43 -15.52 -9.18
C VAL A 238 -18.36 -14.75 -8.27
N ASP A 239 -19.47 -15.41 -7.89
CA ASP A 239 -20.39 -14.89 -6.87
C ASP A 239 -19.90 -15.29 -5.49
N ILE A 240 -19.94 -14.33 -4.57
CA ILE A 240 -19.55 -14.53 -3.17
C ILE A 240 -20.63 -14.11 -2.20
N ARG A 241 -20.59 -14.70 -1.01
CA ARG A 241 -21.31 -14.25 0.17
C ARG A 241 -20.31 -13.75 1.20
N LEU A 242 -20.60 -12.59 1.76
CA LEU A 242 -19.85 -11.99 2.86
C LEU A 242 -20.64 -12.16 4.16
N GLU A 243 -19.99 -12.69 5.18
CA GLU A 243 -20.51 -12.82 6.53
C GLU A 243 -19.68 -11.94 7.45
N ALA A 244 -20.25 -10.84 7.94
CA ALA A 244 -19.54 -9.92 8.84
C ALA A 244 -19.06 -10.66 10.10
N LEU A 245 -17.85 -10.35 10.55
CA LEU A 245 -17.25 -10.88 11.76
C LEU A 245 -17.13 -9.76 12.80
N PRO A 246 -17.26 -10.08 14.09
CA PRO A 246 -17.32 -9.08 15.16
C PRO A 246 -15.94 -8.60 15.64
N TYR A 247 -14.92 -8.70 14.80
CA TYR A 247 -13.56 -8.29 15.17
C TYR A 247 -13.34 -6.83 14.81
N GLU A 248 -12.67 -6.10 15.72
CA GLU A 248 -12.32 -4.69 15.55
C GLU A 248 -10.80 -4.44 15.63
N HIS A 249 -10.06 -5.42 16.17
CA HIS A 249 -8.63 -5.29 16.35
C HIS A 249 -7.87 -6.47 15.74
N ILE A 250 -6.80 -6.17 15.03
CA ILE A 250 -5.82 -7.14 14.56
C ILE A 250 -4.47 -6.84 15.18
N ARG A 251 -3.71 -7.87 15.52
CA ARG A 251 -2.35 -7.77 16.07
C ARG A 251 -1.43 -8.77 15.41
N TRP A 252 -0.27 -8.31 14.99
CA TRP A 252 0.81 -9.14 14.49
C TRP A 252 1.62 -9.67 15.65
N ILE A 253 1.98 -10.95 15.61
CA ILE A 253 2.85 -11.57 16.59
C ILE A 253 4.30 -11.36 16.14
N GLU A 254 5.10 -10.67 16.94
CA GLU A 254 6.49 -10.38 16.60
C GLU A 254 7.47 -11.49 17.01
N ASN A 255 7.05 -12.38 17.89
CA ASN A 255 7.83 -13.52 18.32
C ASN A 255 8.01 -14.53 17.19
N LYS A 256 9.24 -14.80 16.75
CA LYS A 256 9.54 -15.69 15.61
C LYS A 256 9.18 -17.16 15.84
N ASP A 257 9.33 -17.62 17.10
CA ASP A 257 9.23 -19.04 17.46
C ASP A 257 8.04 -19.34 18.39
N ILE A 258 6.95 -18.54 18.28
CA ILE A 258 5.81 -18.74 19.14
C ILE A 258 4.96 -19.92 18.67
N ASP A 259 4.62 -20.82 19.59
CA ASP A 259 3.67 -21.88 19.36
C ASP A 259 2.24 -21.37 19.55
N LEU A 260 1.55 -21.17 18.41
CA LEU A 260 0.15 -20.71 18.43
C LEU A 260 -0.79 -21.71 19.14
N ASP A 261 -0.46 -22.98 19.23
CA ASP A 261 -1.31 -23.97 19.88
C ASP A 261 -1.36 -23.75 21.40
N HIS A 262 -0.26 -23.37 21.99
CA HIS A 262 -0.15 -23.12 23.43
C HIS A 262 -0.55 -21.69 23.83
N LEU A 263 -0.83 -20.80 22.86
CA LEU A 263 -1.19 -19.43 23.15
C LEU A 263 -2.59 -19.35 23.75
N SER A 264 -2.67 -18.84 24.98
CA SER A 264 -3.90 -18.67 25.74
C SER A 264 -4.55 -17.32 25.43
N GLY A 265 -5.84 -17.33 25.13
CA GLY A 265 -6.60 -16.10 24.85
C GLY A 265 -7.99 -16.14 25.46
N THR A 266 -8.78 -15.13 25.12
CA THR A 266 -10.23 -15.12 25.41
C THR A 266 -10.96 -15.99 24.39
N SER A 267 -12.19 -16.39 24.70
CA SER A 267 -13.05 -17.13 23.75
C SER A 267 -13.30 -16.39 22.45
N ASP A 268 -13.16 -15.07 22.48
CA ASP A 268 -13.41 -14.16 21.35
C ASP A 268 -12.18 -13.89 20.51
N MET A 269 -11.02 -14.41 20.92
CA MET A 269 -9.79 -14.30 20.14
C MET A 269 -9.75 -15.34 19.02
N LYS A 270 -9.35 -14.94 17.83
CA LYS A 270 -9.12 -15.85 16.70
C LYS A 270 -7.68 -15.82 16.23
N LYS A 271 -7.10 -17.01 16.08
CA LYS A 271 -5.74 -17.20 15.53
C LYS A 271 -5.82 -17.30 14.01
N ILE A 272 -5.09 -16.47 13.31
CA ILE A 272 -5.07 -16.39 11.85
C ILE A 272 -3.64 -16.31 11.31
N ARG A 273 -3.50 -16.45 10.00
CA ARG A 273 -2.26 -16.22 9.26
C ARG A 273 -2.53 -15.34 8.05
N ASP A 274 -1.57 -14.49 7.70
CA ASP A 274 -1.60 -13.75 6.43
C ASP A 274 -1.17 -14.65 5.26
N LEU A 275 -1.15 -14.09 4.04
CA LEU A 275 -0.72 -14.82 2.84
C LEU A 275 0.78 -15.20 2.85
N LYS A 276 1.60 -14.54 3.67
CA LYS A 276 3.02 -14.87 3.85
C LYS A 276 3.24 -15.94 4.94
N GLY A 277 2.17 -16.31 5.65
CA GLY A 277 2.20 -17.30 6.72
C GLY A 277 2.52 -16.71 8.09
N ASN A 278 2.64 -15.38 8.22
CA ASN A 278 2.87 -14.74 9.50
C ASN A 278 1.68 -14.95 10.43
N PRO A 279 1.92 -15.24 11.73
CA PRO A 279 0.87 -15.43 12.69
C PRO A 279 0.29 -14.10 13.19
N LEU A 280 -1.03 -14.03 13.29
CA LEU A 280 -1.78 -12.87 13.77
C LEU A 280 -2.93 -13.31 14.68
N LEU A 281 -3.43 -12.34 15.44
CA LEU A 281 -4.60 -12.51 16.30
C LEU A 281 -5.67 -11.47 15.97
N LEU A 282 -6.92 -11.92 15.91
CA LEU A 282 -8.10 -11.06 15.83
C LEU A 282 -8.77 -10.99 17.20
N PHE A 283 -9.24 -9.81 17.56
CA PHE A 283 -9.91 -9.53 18.82
C PHE A 283 -11.19 -8.71 18.59
N VAL A 284 -12.19 -8.97 19.39
CA VAL A 284 -13.47 -8.25 19.35
C VAL A 284 -13.33 -6.85 19.98
N ASN A 285 -12.44 -6.70 20.97
CA ASN A 285 -12.23 -5.43 21.68
C ASN A 285 -10.83 -5.33 22.28
N SER A 286 -10.45 -4.14 22.72
CA SER A 286 -9.13 -3.85 23.31
C SER A 286 -8.88 -4.59 24.63
N TRP A 287 -9.93 -4.88 25.43
CA TRP A 287 -9.80 -5.64 26.67
C TRP A 287 -9.27 -7.07 26.39
N SER A 288 -9.78 -7.72 25.33
CA SER A 288 -9.32 -9.06 24.92
C SER A 288 -7.84 -9.06 24.51
N VAL A 289 -7.32 -7.96 23.96
CA VAL A 289 -5.88 -7.79 23.67
C VAL A 289 -5.08 -7.80 24.97
N GLY A 290 -5.47 -6.97 25.96
CA GLY A 290 -4.82 -6.90 27.25
C GLY A 290 -4.79 -8.24 27.99
N MET A 291 -5.95 -8.91 28.06
CA MET A 291 -6.08 -10.24 28.68
C MET A 291 -5.21 -11.31 28.02
N THR A 292 -5.00 -11.21 26.70
CA THR A 292 -4.13 -12.16 26.00
C THR A 292 -2.67 -11.90 26.30
N LEU A 293 -2.23 -10.64 26.42
CA LEU A 293 -0.90 -10.29 26.86
C LEU A 293 -0.63 -10.76 28.31
N ASP A 294 -1.56 -10.52 29.22
CA ASP A 294 -1.43 -10.92 30.62
C ASP A 294 -1.32 -12.46 30.82
N ARG A 295 -1.95 -13.24 29.93
CA ARG A 295 -1.93 -14.71 29.99
C ARG A 295 -0.75 -15.36 29.30
N ASN A 296 0.04 -14.60 28.53
CA ASN A 296 1.16 -15.14 27.76
C ASN A 296 2.38 -14.29 28.00
N GLU A 297 3.14 -14.65 29.04
CA GLU A 297 4.39 -13.95 29.37
C GLU A 297 5.36 -13.98 28.20
N GLY A 298 5.91 -12.82 27.85
CA GLY A 298 6.85 -12.66 26.73
C GLY A 298 6.20 -12.54 25.34
N LEU A 299 4.87 -12.58 25.23
CA LEU A 299 4.18 -12.32 23.96
C LEU A 299 4.32 -10.84 23.58
N VAL A 300 4.80 -10.59 22.35
CA VAL A 300 4.92 -9.24 21.79
C VAL A 300 3.96 -9.10 20.61
N LEU A 301 3.04 -8.15 20.73
CA LEU A 301 2.05 -7.84 19.71
C LEU A 301 2.30 -6.44 19.13
N SER A 302 2.20 -6.32 17.81
CA SER A 302 2.28 -5.06 17.07
C SER A 302 0.95 -4.70 16.41
N GLU A 303 0.66 -3.41 16.31
CA GLU A 303 -0.50 -2.89 15.55
C GLU A 303 -0.25 -2.83 14.05
N PHE A 304 1.00 -2.91 13.65
CA PHE A 304 1.41 -2.81 12.26
C PHE A 304 2.17 -4.06 11.82
N GLY A 305 1.81 -4.57 10.63
CA GLY A 305 2.60 -5.61 9.98
C GLY A 305 3.94 -5.03 9.51
N ARG A 306 5.03 -5.74 9.75
CA ARG A 306 6.31 -5.46 9.09
C ARG A 306 6.29 -6.19 7.73
N ASN A 307 6.33 -5.42 6.65
CA ASN A 307 6.47 -5.97 5.30
C ASN A 307 7.89 -6.45 5.03
#